data_36ec20810b6f7dbc87b6e66d2e700a2d
#
_entry.id   36ec20810b6f7dbc87b6e66d2e700a2d
#
_cell.length_a   1.000
_cell.length_b   1.000
_cell.length_c   1.000
_cell.angle_alpha   90.00
_cell.angle_beta   90.00
_cell.angle_gamma   90.00
#
_symmetry.space_group_name_H-M   'P 1'
#
loop_
_entity.id
_entity.type
_entity.pdbx_description
1 polymer ?
#
loop_
_entity_poly.entity_id
_entity_poly.type
_entity_poly.pdbx_seq_one_letter_code
_entity_poly.pdbx_strand_id
1 'polypeptide(L)'
;MEKDQVVILEKRGVILVSGEDSRDFLQNIITNDINKVSNKNSVFSALLTPQGKYLNEFFIIQNVKGYLLDCSENSTGELIKDLSKYKLRSKVEIEDFSSEFVIGVINNSKFKELQEELKSNENTITYRDTPIFLDPRNRKLGARIISNLEKLYLTIKKLSLKIIDNKEYYSLAPVSYTHLTLPTTGIV
;
A
#
# COMPACT_ATOMS: atom_id res chain seq x y z
N MET A 1 15.32 -12.24 1.18
CA MET A 1 15.73 -11.01 0.47
C MET A 1 16.86 -10.34 1.24
N GLU A 2 18.02 -10.13 0.62
CA GLU A 2 19.19 -9.46 1.19
C GLU A 2 19.02 -7.94 1.18
N LYS A 3 19.94 -7.21 1.87
CA LYS A 3 19.85 -5.77 2.08
C LYS A 3 19.81 -4.96 0.77
N ASP A 4 20.67 -5.33 -0.20
CA ASP A 4 20.79 -4.59 -1.46
C ASP A 4 19.99 -5.23 -2.60
N GLN A 5 18.85 -5.83 -2.27
CA GLN A 5 17.95 -6.43 -3.22
C GLN A 5 16.60 -5.70 -3.23
N VAL A 6 15.97 -5.68 -4.39
CA VAL A 6 14.61 -5.20 -4.60
C VAL A 6 13.81 -6.22 -5.40
N VAL A 7 12.58 -6.43 -5.00
CA VAL A 7 11.60 -7.24 -5.74
C VAL A 7 10.60 -6.30 -6.40
N ILE A 8 10.29 -6.53 -7.67
CA ILE A 8 9.21 -5.84 -8.36
C ILE A 8 7.96 -6.72 -8.30
N LEU A 9 6.87 -6.18 -7.75
CA LEU A 9 5.60 -6.87 -7.64
C LEU A 9 4.75 -6.63 -8.89
N GLU A 10 4.76 -7.60 -9.81
CA GLU A 10 4.08 -7.49 -11.12
C GLU A 10 2.55 -7.53 -11.03
N LYS A 11 1.99 -8.17 -10.00
CA LYS A 11 0.54 -8.41 -9.87
C LYS A 11 -0.11 -7.45 -8.86
N ARG A 12 0.18 -6.16 -9.01
CA ARG A 12 -0.41 -5.11 -8.18
C ARG A 12 -1.20 -4.12 -9.02
N GLY A 13 -2.34 -3.69 -8.49
CA GLY A 13 -3.13 -2.59 -8.98
C GLY A 13 -3.00 -1.38 -8.07
N VAL A 14 -3.09 -0.20 -8.66
CA VAL A 14 -3.06 1.07 -7.94
C VAL A 14 -4.27 1.89 -8.32
N ILE A 15 -5.07 2.30 -7.33
CA ILE A 15 -6.26 3.13 -7.53
C ILE A 15 -6.01 4.48 -6.87
N LEU A 16 -6.27 5.56 -7.59
CA LEU A 16 -6.31 6.91 -7.02
C LEU A 16 -7.74 7.21 -6.56
N VAL A 17 -7.87 7.60 -5.29
CA VAL A 17 -9.10 8.16 -4.72
C VAL A 17 -8.84 9.62 -4.39
N SER A 18 -9.45 10.53 -5.15
CA SER A 18 -9.24 11.97 -5.05
C SER A 18 -10.55 12.73 -4.86
N GLY A 19 -10.45 14.05 -4.67
CA GLY A 19 -11.61 14.94 -4.47
C GLY A 19 -11.76 15.43 -3.03
N GLU A 20 -12.61 16.44 -2.86
CA GLU A 20 -12.79 17.16 -1.59
C GLU A 20 -13.24 16.22 -0.46
N ASP A 21 -14.11 15.25 -0.79
CA ASP A 21 -14.70 14.35 0.19
C ASP A 21 -13.94 13.01 0.30
N SER A 22 -12.77 12.85 -0.34
CA SER A 22 -12.06 11.57 -0.41
C SER A 22 -11.71 10.98 0.96
N ARG A 23 -11.37 11.83 1.94
CA ARG A 23 -11.06 11.42 3.32
C ARG A 23 -12.29 10.86 4.02
N ASP A 24 -13.38 11.62 4.05
CA ASP A 24 -14.60 11.23 4.74
C ASP A 24 -15.26 10.02 4.05
N PHE A 25 -15.19 9.98 2.73
CA PHE A 25 -15.61 8.83 1.94
C PHE A 25 -14.88 7.56 2.37
N LEU A 26 -13.55 7.56 2.37
CA LEU A 26 -12.77 6.40 2.78
C LEU A 26 -13.02 6.05 4.25
N GLN A 27 -13.09 7.04 5.16
CA GLN A 27 -13.36 6.79 6.58
C GLN A 27 -14.65 5.99 6.81
N ASN A 28 -15.66 6.23 6.00
CA ASN A 28 -16.96 5.60 6.17
C ASN A 28 -17.04 4.15 5.67
N ILE A 29 -16.07 3.70 4.87
CA ILE A 29 -16.15 2.39 4.19
C ILE A 29 -15.00 1.44 4.47
N ILE A 30 -13.88 1.94 5.03
CA ILE A 30 -12.69 1.14 5.31
C ILE A 30 -12.71 0.58 6.74
N THR A 31 -12.00 -0.52 6.96
CA THR A 31 -11.89 -1.15 8.29
C THR A 31 -10.84 -0.52 9.21
N ASN A 32 -10.07 0.45 8.72
CA ASN A 32 -9.06 1.16 9.49
C ASN A 32 -9.40 2.66 9.56
N ASP A 33 -8.64 3.41 10.34
CA ASP A 33 -8.82 4.85 10.51
C ASP A 33 -7.99 5.62 9.46
N ILE A 34 -8.67 6.34 8.55
CA ILE A 34 -8.02 7.17 7.53
C ILE A 34 -7.19 8.32 8.14
N ASN A 35 -7.53 8.75 9.37
CA ASN A 35 -6.79 9.79 10.06
C ASN A 35 -5.35 9.38 10.42
N LYS A 36 -5.05 8.08 10.42
CA LYS A 36 -3.70 7.55 10.57
C LYS A 36 -2.87 7.65 9.29
N VAL A 37 -3.50 7.90 8.14
CA VAL A 37 -2.78 8.03 6.86
C VAL A 37 -2.22 9.44 6.71
N SER A 38 -0.94 9.53 6.46
CA SER A 38 -0.22 10.77 6.22
C SER A 38 1.04 10.50 5.39
N ASN A 39 1.80 11.53 5.05
CA ASN A 39 3.12 11.38 4.44
C ASN A 39 4.16 10.67 5.34
N LYS A 40 3.80 10.40 6.61
CA LYS A 40 4.64 9.73 7.63
C LYS A 40 4.14 8.34 7.99
N ASN A 41 2.93 8.00 7.61
CA ASN A 41 2.31 6.71 7.94
C ASN A 41 1.31 6.26 6.89
N SER A 42 1.49 5.03 6.43
CA SER A 42 0.56 4.32 5.54
C SER A 42 -0.12 3.20 6.32
N VAL A 43 -1.33 2.83 5.93
CA VAL A 43 -2.11 1.80 6.63
C VAL A 43 -2.51 0.67 5.69
N PHE A 44 -2.79 -0.48 6.28
CA PHE A 44 -3.46 -1.59 5.62
C PHE A 44 -4.92 -1.62 6.05
N SER A 45 -5.82 -1.82 5.12
CA SER A 45 -7.25 -1.82 5.37
C SER A 45 -7.98 -2.80 4.46
N ALA A 46 -9.25 -3.04 4.77
CA ALA A 46 -10.14 -3.82 3.94
C ALA A 46 -11.44 -3.07 3.70
N LEU A 47 -12.12 -3.46 2.62
CA LEU A 47 -13.50 -3.13 2.33
C LEU A 47 -14.38 -4.31 2.70
N LEU A 48 -15.46 -4.06 3.41
CA LEU A 48 -16.44 -5.08 3.80
C LEU A 48 -17.82 -4.74 3.22
N THR A 49 -18.68 -5.75 3.09
CA THR A 49 -20.11 -5.51 2.87
C THR A 49 -20.76 -4.91 4.13
N PRO A 50 -21.98 -4.31 4.04
CA PRO A 50 -22.72 -3.86 5.21
C PRO A 50 -22.97 -4.95 6.27
N GLN A 51 -22.94 -6.23 5.87
CA GLN A 51 -23.06 -7.37 6.77
C GLN A 51 -21.73 -7.86 7.35
N GLY A 52 -20.62 -7.12 7.09
CA GLY A 52 -19.28 -7.44 7.58
C GLY A 52 -18.53 -8.52 6.80
N LYS A 53 -19.03 -8.92 5.62
CA LYS A 53 -18.34 -9.89 4.76
C LYS A 53 -17.17 -9.19 4.02
N TYR A 54 -16.01 -9.83 4.03
CA TYR A 54 -14.82 -9.40 3.31
C TYR A 54 -15.07 -9.27 1.79
N LEU A 55 -14.63 -8.18 1.22
CA LEU A 55 -14.63 -7.92 -0.22
C LEU A 55 -13.21 -7.82 -0.77
N ASN A 56 -12.45 -6.82 -0.33
CA ASN A 56 -11.11 -6.52 -0.82
C ASN A 56 -10.21 -5.98 0.28
N GLU A 57 -8.88 -6.12 0.10
CA GLU A 57 -7.88 -5.53 0.98
C GLU A 57 -6.87 -4.69 0.17
N PHE A 58 -6.34 -3.66 0.79
CA PHE A 58 -5.42 -2.72 0.15
C PHE A 58 -4.60 -1.93 1.17
N PHE A 59 -3.46 -1.43 0.72
CA PHE A 59 -2.73 -0.39 1.45
C PHE A 59 -3.25 0.97 1.06
N ILE A 60 -3.22 1.91 1.99
CA ILE A 60 -3.61 3.30 1.75
C ILE A 60 -2.42 4.19 2.02
N ILE A 61 -2.04 4.95 1.00
CA ILE A 61 -0.88 5.84 1.01
C ILE A 61 -1.34 7.25 0.68
N GLN A 62 -0.83 8.24 1.43
CA GLN A 62 -1.10 9.65 1.15
C GLN A 62 -0.50 10.04 -0.21
N ASN A 63 -1.27 10.74 -1.02
CA ASN A 63 -0.85 11.34 -2.28
C ASN A 63 -1.25 12.83 -2.32
N VAL A 64 -0.59 13.62 -3.15
CA VAL A 64 -0.89 15.06 -3.31
C VAL A 64 -2.32 15.34 -3.79
N LYS A 65 -2.92 14.41 -4.53
CA LYS A 65 -4.31 14.50 -5.03
C LYS A 65 -5.34 13.83 -4.12
N GLY A 66 -4.91 13.10 -3.09
CA GLY A 66 -5.79 12.32 -2.21
C GLY A 66 -5.09 11.08 -1.67
N TYR A 67 -5.53 9.89 -2.06
CA TYR A 67 -5.01 8.62 -1.56
C TYR A 67 -4.77 7.63 -2.69
N LEU A 68 -3.64 6.93 -2.63
CA LEU A 68 -3.39 5.75 -3.46
C LEU A 68 -3.78 4.49 -2.69
N LEU A 69 -4.49 3.60 -3.36
CA LEU A 69 -4.81 2.26 -2.85
C LEU A 69 -3.98 1.24 -3.63
N ASP A 70 -3.03 0.57 -2.97
CA ASP A 70 -2.27 -0.55 -3.54
C ASP A 70 -3.00 -1.86 -3.22
N CYS A 71 -3.57 -2.52 -4.22
CA CYS A 71 -4.35 -3.74 -4.12
C CYS A 71 -3.82 -4.85 -5.03
N SER A 72 -4.46 -6.02 -5.03
CA SER A 72 -4.18 -7.06 -6.03
C SER A 72 -4.66 -6.61 -7.42
N GLU A 73 -3.87 -6.85 -8.47
CA GLU A 73 -4.25 -6.57 -9.84
C GLU A 73 -5.60 -7.21 -10.22
N ASN A 74 -5.78 -8.48 -9.85
CA ASN A 74 -7.03 -9.23 -10.13
C ASN A 74 -8.26 -8.62 -9.44
N SER A 75 -8.08 -7.84 -8.39
CA SER A 75 -9.17 -7.22 -7.63
C SER A 75 -9.41 -5.76 -8.01
N THR A 76 -8.56 -5.13 -8.84
CA THR A 76 -8.61 -3.69 -9.12
C THR A 76 -9.96 -3.26 -9.68
N GLY A 77 -10.43 -3.92 -10.73
CA GLY A 77 -11.71 -3.57 -11.37
C GLY A 77 -12.92 -3.80 -10.46
N GLU A 78 -12.90 -4.86 -9.64
CA GLU A 78 -13.97 -5.14 -8.69
C GLU A 78 -13.95 -4.13 -7.53
N LEU A 79 -12.79 -3.78 -7.02
CA LEU A 79 -12.63 -2.76 -5.98
C LEU A 79 -13.11 -1.38 -6.46
N ILE A 80 -12.76 -0.94 -7.69
CA ILE A 80 -13.27 0.31 -8.27
C ILE A 80 -14.79 0.29 -8.36
N LYS A 81 -15.37 -0.82 -8.81
CA LYS A 81 -16.83 -1.00 -8.91
C LYS A 81 -17.49 -0.91 -7.53
N ASP A 82 -16.91 -1.55 -6.53
CA ASP A 82 -17.47 -1.54 -5.18
C ASP A 82 -17.34 -0.18 -4.52
N LEU A 83 -16.19 0.47 -4.61
CA LEU A 83 -16.00 1.86 -4.14
C LEU A 83 -17.01 2.81 -4.82
N SER A 84 -17.23 2.66 -6.13
CA SER A 84 -18.16 3.50 -6.88
C SER A 84 -19.61 3.37 -6.42
N LYS A 85 -20.03 2.20 -5.92
CA LYS A 85 -21.37 2.00 -5.33
C LYS A 85 -21.58 2.86 -4.08
N TYR A 86 -20.53 3.08 -3.29
CA TYR A 86 -20.60 3.87 -2.06
C TYR A 86 -20.38 5.37 -2.28
N LYS A 87 -19.94 5.79 -3.47
CA LYS A 87 -19.65 7.19 -3.79
C LYS A 87 -20.88 8.11 -3.63
N LEU A 88 -22.06 7.65 -4.06
CA LEU A 88 -23.33 8.38 -3.99
C LEU A 88 -23.21 9.85 -4.43
N ARG A 89 -23.35 10.80 -3.47
CA ARG A 89 -23.26 12.25 -3.71
C ARG A 89 -21.90 12.85 -3.34
N SER A 90 -20.95 12.03 -2.88
CA SER A 90 -19.62 12.51 -2.47
C SER A 90 -18.83 13.02 -3.68
N LYS A 91 -18.15 14.14 -3.49
CA LYS A 91 -17.24 14.73 -4.48
C LYS A 91 -15.90 13.98 -4.50
N VAL A 92 -15.94 12.75 -5.02
CA VAL A 92 -14.82 11.82 -5.07
C VAL A 92 -14.64 11.33 -6.49
N GLU A 93 -13.41 11.23 -6.92
CA GLU A 93 -12.99 10.56 -8.16
C GLU A 93 -12.22 9.30 -7.82
N ILE A 94 -12.50 8.23 -8.56
CA ILE A 94 -11.89 6.90 -8.35
C ILE A 94 -11.37 6.45 -9.71
N GLU A 95 -10.05 6.37 -9.82
CA GLU A 95 -9.38 6.15 -11.11
C GLU A 95 -8.37 5.01 -11.01
N ASP A 96 -8.29 4.20 -12.07
CA ASP A 96 -7.27 3.16 -12.20
C ASP A 96 -5.95 3.77 -12.66
N PHE A 97 -4.95 3.75 -11.78
CA PHE A 97 -3.60 4.21 -12.02
C PHE A 97 -2.57 3.06 -12.11
N SER A 98 -3.05 1.84 -12.32
CA SER A 98 -2.19 0.64 -12.37
C SER A 98 -1.16 0.70 -13.50
N SER A 99 -1.47 1.37 -14.61
CA SER A 99 -0.53 1.57 -15.71
C SER A 99 0.56 2.61 -15.44
N GLU A 100 0.34 3.50 -14.47
CA GLU A 100 1.26 4.60 -14.15
C GLU A 100 2.21 4.27 -13.01
N PHE A 101 1.82 3.33 -12.15
CA PHE A 101 2.56 2.98 -10.95
C PHE A 101 3.02 1.54 -10.93
N VAL A 102 4.16 1.32 -10.35
CA VAL A 102 4.76 0.01 -10.06
C VAL A 102 5.12 -0.08 -8.59
N ILE A 103 5.08 -1.28 -8.05
CA ILE A 103 5.39 -1.54 -6.65
C ILE A 103 6.72 -2.28 -6.56
N GLY A 104 7.70 -1.66 -5.88
CA GLY A 104 8.93 -2.32 -5.46
C GLY A 104 8.87 -2.71 -3.99
N VAL A 105 9.64 -3.71 -3.60
CA VAL A 105 9.83 -4.07 -2.17
C VAL A 105 11.31 -4.19 -1.87
N ILE A 106 11.76 -3.50 -0.84
CA ILE A 106 13.09 -3.60 -0.25
C ILE A 106 13.00 -4.21 1.15
N ASN A 107 14.09 -4.78 1.64
CA ASN A 107 14.07 -5.35 2.97
C ASN A 107 14.09 -4.26 4.07
N ASN A 108 13.76 -4.67 5.30
CA ASN A 108 13.68 -3.78 6.45
C ASN A 108 15.03 -3.12 6.81
N SER A 109 16.16 -3.81 6.57
CA SER A 109 17.49 -3.24 6.86
C SER A 109 17.82 -2.08 5.91
N LYS A 110 17.44 -2.20 4.62
CA LYS A 110 17.59 -1.10 3.66
C LYS A 110 16.67 0.08 3.98
N PHE A 111 15.45 -0.20 4.40
CA PHE A 111 14.54 0.86 4.83
C PHE A 111 15.09 1.63 6.05
N LYS A 112 15.66 0.93 7.05
CA LYS A 112 16.29 1.58 8.20
C LYS A 112 17.48 2.46 7.80
N GLU A 113 18.31 2.01 6.87
CA GLU A 113 19.41 2.83 6.33
C GLU A 113 18.87 4.13 5.71
N LEU A 114 17.77 4.05 4.95
CA LEU A 114 17.13 5.25 4.39
C LEU A 114 16.53 6.15 5.46
N GLN A 115 15.95 5.57 6.52
CA GLN A 115 15.46 6.36 7.67
C GLN A 115 16.62 7.12 8.34
N GLU A 116 17.78 6.50 8.53
CA GLU A 116 18.98 7.12 9.11
C GLU A 116 19.50 8.25 8.19
N GLU A 117 19.61 8.00 6.88
CA GLU A 117 20.02 9.00 5.89
C GLU A 117 19.09 10.22 5.90
N LEU A 118 17.79 10.01 6.00
CA LEU A 118 16.76 11.05 6.01
C LEU A 118 16.49 11.63 7.41
N LYS A 119 17.17 11.15 8.44
CA LYS A 119 16.94 11.49 9.86
C LYS A 119 15.45 11.39 10.26
N SER A 120 14.80 10.31 9.84
CA SER A 120 13.39 10.04 10.08
C SER A 120 13.21 8.73 10.85
N ASN A 121 12.22 8.69 11.74
CA ASN A 121 11.79 7.48 12.45
C ASN A 121 10.37 7.01 12.04
N GLU A 122 9.84 7.61 10.98
CA GLU A 122 8.46 7.40 10.53
C GLU A 122 8.31 6.07 9.76
N ASN A 123 7.12 5.46 9.82
CA ASN A 123 6.84 4.22 9.07
C ASN A 123 6.70 4.42 7.56
N THR A 124 6.43 5.65 7.13
CA THR A 124 6.48 6.08 5.74
C THR A 124 7.47 7.22 5.62
N ILE A 125 8.38 7.14 4.65
CA ILE A 125 9.35 8.17 4.31
C ILE A 125 9.17 8.57 2.85
N THR A 126 9.58 9.77 2.51
CA THR A 126 9.63 10.22 1.12
C THR A 126 11.09 10.28 0.68
N TYR A 127 11.45 9.46 -0.30
CA TYR A 127 12.77 9.45 -0.90
C TYR A 127 12.65 9.89 -2.36
N ARG A 128 13.19 11.08 -2.69
CA ARG A 128 13.11 11.68 -4.05
C ARG A 128 11.68 11.70 -4.60
N ASP A 129 10.76 12.27 -3.86
CA ASP A 129 9.31 12.35 -4.16
C ASP A 129 8.60 11.01 -4.31
N THR A 130 9.22 9.94 -3.84
CA THR A 130 8.65 8.60 -3.87
C THR A 130 8.34 8.14 -2.47
N PRO A 131 7.11 7.78 -2.15
CA PRO A 131 6.77 7.21 -0.85
C PRO A 131 7.33 5.79 -0.72
N ILE A 132 8.01 5.56 0.39
CA ILE A 132 8.50 4.24 0.81
C ILE A 132 7.95 3.97 2.20
N PHE A 133 7.23 2.88 2.39
CA PHE A 133 6.58 2.59 3.67
C PHE A 133 6.79 1.14 4.11
N LEU A 134 7.01 0.95 5.40
CA LEU A 134 7.05 -0.37 6.02
C LEU A 134 5.70 -1.07 5.84
N ASP A 135 5.74 -2.36 5.50
CA ASP A 135 4.51 -3.14 5.43
C ASP A 135 3.81 -3.15 6.80
N PRO A 136 2.64 -2.49 6.94
CA PRO A 136 1.97 -2.35 8.23
C PRO A 136 1.41 -3.67 8.79
N ARG A 137 1.33 -4.71 7.97
CA ARG A 137 0.88 -6.05 8.37
C ARG A 137 1.97 -6.79 9.13
N ASN A 138 3.21 -6.72 8.59
CA ASN A 138 4.36 -7.38 9.20
C ASN A 138 5.67 -6.75 8.67
N ARG A 139 6.48 -6.21 9.55
CA ARG A 139 7.78 -5.62 9.20
C ARG A 139 8.76 -6.60 8.52
N LYS A 140 8.59 -7.90 8.70
CA LYS A 140 9.40 -8.93 8.02
C LYS A 140 9.18 -8.95 6.51
N LEU A 141 8.05 -8.41 6.03
CA LEU A 141 7.74 -8.26 4.61
C LEU A 141 8.51 -7.10 3.94
N GLY A 142 9.26 -6.32 4.73
CA GLY A 142 10.07 -5.21 4.25
C GLY A 142 9.28 -3.92 4.06
N ALA A 143 9.78 -3.05 3.17
CA ALA A 143 9.15 -1.77 2.86
C ALA A 143 8.78 -1.70 1.38
N ARG A 144 7.61 -1.12 1.10
CA ARG A 144 7.06 -0.94 -0.23
C ARG A 144 7.44 0.42 -0.79
N ILE A 145 7.81 0.43 -2.05
CA ILE A 145 8.06 1.62 -2.86
C ILE A 145 6.91 1.71 -3.86
N ILE A 146 6.14 2.78 -3.85
CA ILE A 146 5.10 3.03 -4.85
C ILE A 146 5.53 4.20 -5.73
N SER A 147 5.72 3.97 -7.03
CA SER A 147 6.29 4.96 -7.93
C SER A 147 5.96 4.66 -9.38
N ASN A 148 6.15 5.64 -10.27
CA ASN A 148 6.21 5.33 -11.69
C ASN A 148 7.50 4.58 -12.01
N LEU A 149 7.52 3.92 -13.17
CA LEU A 149 8.62 3.04 -13.58
C LEU A 149 9.97 3.79 -13.65
N GLU A 150 9.97 5.01 -14.18
CA GLU A 150 11.18 5.82 -14.32
C GLU A 150 11.79 6.17 -12.95
N LYS A 151 10.99 6.70 -12.04
CA LYS A 151 11.44 7.05 -10.68
C LYS A 151 11.90 5.81 -9.91
N LEU A 152 11.21 4.67 -10.06
CA LEU A 152 11.62 3.42 -9.45
C LEU A 152 12.99 2.99 -9.97
N TYR A 153 13.19 3.02 -11.29
CA TYR A 153 14.48 2.68 -11.92
C TYR A 153 15.62 3.58 -11.41
N LEU A 154 15.40 4.90 -11.34
CA LEU A 154 16.37 5.84 -10.81
C LEU A 154 16.68 5.59 -9.33
N THR A 155 15.67 5.22 -8.53
CA THR A 155 15.83 4.87 -7.12
C THR A 155 16.65 3.59 -6.97
N ILE A 156 16.36 2.55 -7.74
CA ILE A 156 17.10 1.28 -7.77
C ILE A 156 18.57 1.53 -8.11
N LYS A 157 18.83 2.32 -9.16
CA LYS A 157 20.19 2.66 -9.58
C LYS A 157 20.94 3.46 -8.52
N LYS A 158 20.29 4.47 -7.91
CA LYS A 158 20.91 5.31 -6.88
C LYS A 158 21.24 4.55 -5.62
N LEU A 159 20.39 3.62 -5.21
CA LEU A 159 20.57 2.79 -4.03
C LEU A 159 21.39 1.52 -4.31
N SER A 160 21.89 1.36 -5.55
CA SER A 160 22.66 0.18 -5.98
C SER A 160 21.95 -1.15 -5.69
N LEU A 161 20.60 -1.17 -5.89
CA LEU A 161 19.81 -2.35 -5.61
C LEU A 161 19.85 -3.32 -6.79
N LYS A 162 19.91 -4.61 -6.48
CA LYS A 162 19.81 -5.70 -7.45
C LYS A 162 18.36 -6.19 -7.52
N ILE A 163 17.78 -6.17 -8.72
CA ILE A 163 16.45 -6.75 -8.93
C ILE A 163 16.54 -8.26 -8.84
N ILE A 164 15.68 -8.87 -8.04
CA ILE A 164 15.56 -10.33 -7.89
C ILE A 164 14.14 -10.80 -8.21
N ASP A 165 13.99 -12.12 -8.45
CA ASP A 165 12.70 -12.76 -8.73
C ASP A 165 11.73 -12.56 -7.53
N ASN A 166 10.46 -12.40 -7.85
CA ASN A 166 9.40 -12.18 -6.87
C ASN A 166 8.93 -13.44 -6.13
N LYS A 167 9.36 -14.64 -6.56
CA LYS A 167 8.96 -15.94 -5.96
C LYS A 167 9.28 -16.01 -4.48
N GLU A 168 10.46 -15.54 -4.10
CA GLU A 168 10.90 -15.53 -2.71
C GLU A 168 10.00 -14.65 -1.83
N TYR A 169 9.61 -13.48 -2.32
CA TYR A 169 8.70 -12.59 -1.62
C TYR A 169 7.30 -13.20 -1.45
N TYR A 170 6.76 -13.77 -2.52
CA TYR A 170 5.43 -14.40 -2.47
C TYR A 170 5.40 -15.68 -1.63
N SER A 171 6.52 -16.36 -1.42
CA SER A 171 6.60 -17.49 -0.49
C SER A 171 6.58 -17.04 0.99
N LEU A 172 7.08 -15.86 1.30
CA LEU A 172 7.09 -15.30 2.65
C LEU A 172 5.74 -14.66 3.02
N ALA A 173 5.03 -14.09 2.05
CA ALA A 173 3.77 -13.38 2.27
C ALA A 173 2.67 -14.25 2.92
N PRO A 174 2.36 -15.48 2.45
CA PRO A 174 1.32 -16.33 3.06
C PRO A 174 1.62 -16.72 4.50
N VAL A 175 2.89 -17.02 4.82
CA VAL A 175 3.31 -17.37 6.19
C VAL A 175 3.08 -16.21 7.16
N SER A 176 3.18 -14.97 6.66
CA SER A 176 2.95 -13.76 7.46
C SER A 176 1.47 -13.45 7.65
N TYR A 177 0.59 -13.93 6.76
CA TYR A 177 -0.87 -13.79 6.87
C TYR A 177 -1.49 -14.73 7.90
N THR A 178 -0.92 -15.91 8.15
CA THR A 178 -1.47 -16.89 9.11
C THR A 178 -1.45 -16.42 10.57
N HIS A 179 -0.77 -15.32 10.87
CA HIS A 179 -0.75 -14.70 12.20
C HIS A 179 -1.69 -13.50 12.36
N LEU A 180 -2.43 -13.10 11.33
CA LEU A 180 -3.51 -12.13 11.43
C LEU A 180 -4.82 -12.86 11.73
N THR A 181 -4.93 -13.43 12.93
CA THR A 181 -6.24 -13.79 13.48
C THR A 181 -6.97 -12.48 13.74
N LEU A 182 -8.03 -12.23 12.97
CA LEU A 182 -9.04 -11.24 13.36
C LEU A 182 -9.50 -11.64 14.77
N PRO A 183 -9.59 -10.69 15.73
CA PRO A 183 -10.18 -11.01 17.02
C PRO A 183 -11.61 -11.50 16.76
N THR A 184 -11.82 -12.78 16.91
CA THR A 184 -13.16 -13.35 17.02
C THR A 184 -13.71 -12.82 18.34
N THR A 185 -14.43 -11.71 18.30
CA THR A 185 -15.32 -11.33 19.38
C THR A 185 -16.35 -12.46 19.48
N GLY A 186 -16.12 -13.34 20.44
CA GLY A 186 -17.12 -14.33 20.85
C GLY A 186 -18.38 -13.58 21.25
N ILE A 187 -19.42 -13.75 20.47
CA ILE A 187 -20.78 -13.40 20.88
C ILE A 187 -21.19 -14.51 21.83
N VAL A 188 -21.29 -14.18 23.10
CA VAL A 188 -22.06 -14.96 24.09
C VAL A 188 -23.48 -14.42 24.10
#